data_fe1aa41120366239716647f2e9050b0f
#
_entry.id   fe1aa41120366239716647f2e9050b0f
#
_cell.length_a   1.000
_cell.length_b   1.000
_cell.length_c   1.000
_cell.angle_alpha   90.00
_cell.angle_beta   90.00
_cell.angle_gamma   90.00
#
_symmetry.space_group_name_H-M   'P 1'
#
loop_
_entity.id
_entity.type
_entity.pdbx_description
1 polymer ?
#
loop_
_entity_poly.entity_id
_entity_poly.type
_entity_poly.pdbx_seq_one_letter_code
_entity_poly.pdbx_strand_id
1 'polypeptide(L)'
;MTERPRNILLIVVDQWRGDHLGHLGASWVRTPRMDALAARGVSFARHFCQGAPCGPARTSLQTGKYVMNHRVVHNGVPLDARHDHLARMLRRAGYDPALVGYSTTTPDPRGLARDDPRLRTNGDIADSWTIVAQMDEAHGRGDVARNYARWVAERAPHHAGRGAEALWAPASGAARPDGAPAVVEARFSDSAWLTGAALDYLRARTAGEPWMLHFGLYRPHPPFTAPAPFHAATPLAAIPPPVRAARPADEAGGHPYLRHVHATLGLGGFMSGGEGLVAELADDEIARIRQAYCGLIEEADMRIGMVLDELAARGMADDTLIVFTSDHGEQLGDHYLLGKLGFHDASFHVPLIVVDPSPAADATRGTVVRGMTESVDVLPTILDWLGMATPHTCDGHSLLAQIRGGGDRTRDAAHFEFSLRGGFHAPDARVLDLGWRSCDLAVLRTDTHKYVHFQALPPLLFDLRDDPHELLDRSRDPACAGILLEMAQRMLSWRMHHAERELVNLSASPAGLVAIA
;
A
#
# COMPACT_ATOMS: atom_id res chain seq x y z
N MET A 1 -16.66 -32.63 -15.92
CA MET A 1 -16.68 -31.17 -16.19
C MET A 1 -15.25 -30.72 -16.12
N THR A 2 -14.67 -30.27 -17.22
CA THR A 2 -13.36 -29.63 -17.19
C THR A 2 -13.45 -28.41 -16.28
N GLU A 3 -12.65 -28.36 -15.22
CA GLU A 3 -12.56 -27.16 -14.37
C GLU A 3 -12.26 -25.96 -15.28
N ARG A 4 -13.05 -24.88 -15.13
CA ARG A 4 -12.76 -23.62 -15.85
C ARG A 4 -11.40 -23.10 -15.44
N PRO A 5 -10.63 -22.51 -16.34
CA PRO A 5 -9.36 -21.88 -15.98
C PRO A 5 -9.62 -20.81 -14.91
N ARG A 6 -8.75 -20.77 -13.90
CA ARG A 6 -8.86 -19.82 -12.80
C ARG A 6 -7.87 -18.69 -13.04
N ASN A 7 -8.37 -17.51 -13.37
CA ASN A 7 -7.55 -16.33 -13.61
C ASN A 7 -7.46 -15.45 -12.37
N ILE A 8 -6.39 -14.68 -12.25
CA ILE A 8 -6.18 -13.76 -11.13
C ILE A 8 -5.81 -12.39 -11.67
N LEU A 9 -6.57 -11.36 -11.29
CA LEU A 9 -6.23 -9.96 -11.48
C LEU A 9 -6.00 -9.32 -10.11
N LEU A 10 -4.73 -9.11 -9.75
CA LEU A 10 -4.34 -8.41 -8.55
C LEU A 10 -4.01 -6.97 -8.89
N ILE A 11 -4.85 -6.03 -8.47
CA ILE A 11 -4.69 -4.59 -8.69
C ILE A 11 -4.14 -3.98 -7.41
N VAL A 12 -2.93 -3.43 -7.48
CA VAL A 12 -2.28 -2.75 -6.35
C VAL A 12 -1.93 -1.33 -6.77
N VAL A 13 -2.63 -0.37 -6.21
CA VAL A 13 -2.33 1.05 -6.40
C VAL A 13 -1.38 1.55 -5.32
N ASP A 14 -0.57 2.56 -5.58
CA ASP A 14 0.33 3.10 -4.58
C ASP A 14 -0.32 4.27 -3.83
N GLN A 15 -0.37 4.15 -2.49
CA GLN A 15 -0.68 5.26 -1.60
C GLN A 15 -2.16 5.70 -1.59
N TRP A 16 -3.12 4.79 -1.91
CA TRP A 16 -4.56 5.10 -1.84
C TRP A 16 -5.10 4.85 -0.42
N ARG A 17 -5.62 5.91 0.23
CA ARG A 17 -6.23 5.84 1.57
C ARG A 17 -7.53 5.04 1.56
N GLY A 18 -7.75 4.24 2.59
CA GLY A 18 -8.96 3.40 2.73
C GLY A 18 -10.26 4.18 2.86
N ASP A 19 -10.21 5.43 3.33
CA ASP A 19 -11.37 6.32 3.46
C ASP A 19 -11.71 7.12 2.19
N HIS A 20 -11.04 6.86 1.05
CA HIS A 20 -11.25 7.54 -0.23
C HIS A 20 -11.94 6.64 -1.26
N LEU A 21 -13.07 6.03 -0.88
CA LEU A 21 -13.95 5.25 -1.75
C LEU A 21 -15.40 5.72 -1.63
N GLY A 22 -16.04 6.01 -2.77
CA GLY A 22 -17.41 6.56 -2.82
C GLY A 22 -18.43 5.67 -2.11
N HIS A 23 -18.43 4.35 -2.38
CA HIS A 23 -19.36 3.40 -1.76
C HIS A 23 -19.16 3.22 -0.24
N LEU A 24 -18.01 3.64 0.31
CA LEU A 24 -17.76 3.68 1.76
C LEU A 24 -18.08 5.05 2.39
N GLY A 25 -18.58 6.02 1.60
CA GLY A 25 -19.07 7.29 2.09
C GLY A 25 -18.19 8.51 1.78
N ALA A 26 -17.10 8.37 1.03
CA ALA A 26 -16.25 9.48 0.62
C ALA A 26 -16.94 10.32 -0.48
N SER A 27 -17.75 11.29 -0.10
CA SER A 27 -18.49 12.16 -1.05
C SER A 27 -17.61 13.19 -1.76
N TRP A 28 -16.37 13.37 -1.33
CA TRP A 28 -15.39 14.32 -1.87
C TRP A 28 -14.49 13.76 -2.96
N VAL A 29 -14.59 12.48 -3.27
CA VAL A 29 -13.84 11.82 -4.34
C VAL A 29 -14.77 10.94 -5.17
N ARG A 30 -14.54 10.87 -6.47
CA ARG A 30 -15.39 10.10 -7.40
C ARG A 30 -14.68 8.83 -7.80
N THR A 31 -15.26 7.68 -7.39
CA THR A 31 -14.70 6.35 -7.68
C THR A 31 -15.74 5.41 -8.30
N PRO A 32 -16.43 5.81 -9.39
CA PRO A 32 -17.57 5.06 -9.92
C PRO A 32 -17.19 3.65 -10.39
N ARG A 33 -15.94 3.42 -10.82
CA ARG A 33 -15.48 2.10 -11.26
C ARG A 33 -15.21 1.18 -10.08
N MET A 34 -14.63 1.71 -9.00
CA MET A 34 -14.45 0.95 -7.75
C MET A 34 -15.79 0.70 -7.06
N ASP A 35 -16.73 1.64 -7.12
CA ASP A 35 -18.10 1.46 -6.60
C ASP A 35 -18.83 0.33 -7.37
N ALA A 36 -18.69 0.29 -8.69
CA ALA A 36 -19.21 -0.79 -9.53
C ALA A 36 -18.51 -2.15 -9.25
N LEU A 37 -17.20 -2.14 -8.98
CA LEU A 37 -16.46 -3.34 -8.59
C LEU A 37 -16.95 -3.85 -7.23
N ALA A 38 -17.12 -2.96 -6.26
CA ALA A 38 -17.64 -3.27 -4.93
C ALA A 38 -19.04 -3.89 -4.98
N ALA A 39 -19.92 -3.40 -5.88
CA ALA A 39 -21.25 -3.98 -6.08
C ALA A 39 -21.22 -5.42 -6.60
N ARG A 40 -20.12 -5.87 -7.20
CA ARG A 40 -19.92 -7.25 -7.70
C ARG A 40 -19.16 -8.14 -6.73
N GLY A 41 -18.56 -7.58 -5.70
CA GLY A 41 -17.70 -8.29 -4.75
C GLY A 41 -18.03 -7.97 -3.31
N VAL A 42 -17.05 -8.15 -2.44
CA VAL A 42 -17.09 -7.83 -1.03
C VAL A 42 -16.03 -6.75 -0.75
N SER A 43 -16.44 -5.69 -0.06
CA SER A 43 -15.54 -4.63 0.40
C SER A 43 -15.19 -4.82 1.87
N PHE A 44 -13.96 -4.48 2.24
CA PHE A 44 -13.47 -4.55 3.61
C PHE A 44 -13.19 -3.14 4.11
N ALA A 45 -14.09 -2.61 4.93
CA ALA A 45 -14.05 -1.19 5.34
C ALA A 45 -12.89 -0.86 6.31
N ARG A 46 -12.26 -1.86 6.91
CA ARG A 46 -11.19 -1.69 7.92
C ARG A 46 -10.02 -2.63 7.60
N HIS A 47 -9.41 -2.39 6.45
CA HIS A 47 -8.25 -3.15 5.99
C HIS A 47 -6.97 -2.35 6.22
N PHE A 48 -5.95 -2.97 6.83
CA PHE A 48 -4.71 -2.31 7.22
C PHE A 48 -3.50 -2.98 6.59
N CYS A 49 -2.55 -2.21 6.08
CA CYS A 49 -1.24 -2.70 5.70
C CYS A 49 -0.33 -2.86 6.93
N GLN A 50 0.69 -3.71 6.81
CA GLN A 50 1.54 -4.07 7.96
C GLN A 50 2.81 -3.27 8.09
N GLY A 51 3.10 -2.43 7.11
CA GLY A 51 4.29 -1.59 7.13
C GLY A 51 4.21 -0.46 6.13
N ALA A 52 5.07 0.52 6.30
CA ALA A 52 5.34 1.59 5.36
C ALA A 52 6.86 1.85 5.35
N PRO A 53 7.41 2.39 4.24
CA PRO A 53 6.78 2.71 2.97
C PRO A 53 6.47 1.47 2.08
N CYS A 54 6.48 1.65 0.74
CA CYS A 54 6.04 0.65 -0.25
C CYS A 54 6.73 -0.72 -0.11
N GLY A 55 8.05 -0.78 0.11
CA GLY A 55 8.81 -2.03 0.23
C GLY A 55 8.30 -2.94 1.35
N PRO A 56 8.25 -2.51 2.61
CA PRO A 56 7.65 -3.27 3.71
C PRO A 56 6.21 -3.70 3.44
N ALA A 57 5.37 -2.77 2.99
CA ALA A 57 3.95 -3.02 2.72
C ALA A 57 3.75 -4.09 1.63
N ARG A 58 4.40 -3.92 0.47
CA ARG A 58 4.30 -4.86 -0.66
C ARG A 58 4.93 -6.21 -0.34
N THR A 59 5.99 -6.24 0.47
CA THR A 59 6.58 -7.49 0.93
C THR A 59 5.61 -8.24 1.84
N SER A 60 4.94 -7.56 2.79
CA SER A 60 3.91 -8.18 3.63
C SER A 60 2.77 -8.75 2.79
N LEU A 61 2.26 -8.00 1.82
CA LEU A 61 1.20 -8.44 0.92
C LEU A 61 1.59 -9.67 0.09
N GLN A 62 2.82 -9.70 -0.44
CA GLN A 62 3.28 -10.79 -1.31
C GLN A 62 3.72 -12.04 -0.56
N THR A 63 4.19 -11.91 0.68
CA THR A 63 4.68 -13.03 1.49
C THR A 63 3.66 -13.55 2.50
N GLY A 64 2.61 -12.77 2.79
CA GLY A 64 1.67 -13.05 3.87
C GLY A 64 2.31 -12.97 5.26
N LYS A 65 3.43 -12.25 5.40
CA LYS A 65 4.19 -12.16 6.66
C LYS A 65 4.22 -10.75 7.22
N TYR A 66 4.27 -10.64 8.55
CA TYR A 66 4.50 -9.37 9.22
C TYR A 66 5.93 -8.87 9.01
N VAL A 67 6.14 -7.55 9.11
CA VAL A 67 7.44 -6.89 8.93
C VAL A 67 8.50 -7.49 9.87
N MET A 68 8.13 -7.81 11.11
CA MET A 68 9.04 -8.44 12.07
C MET A 68 9.58 -9.80 11.61
N ASN A 69 8.91 -10.50 10.70
CA ASN A 69 9.30 -11.81 10.19
C ASN A 69 10.07 -11.71 8.87
N HIS A 70 9.62 -10.91 7.89
CA HIS A 70 10.35 -10.77 6.63
C HIS A 70 11.49 -9.75 6.68
N ARG A 71 11.52 -8.84 7.65
CA ARG A 71 12.58 -7.86 7.94
C ARG A 71 12.89 -6.83 6.84
N VAL A 72 12.08 -6.73 5.81
CA VAL A 72 12.13 -5.60 4.88
C VAL A 72 11.50 -4.39 5.59
N VAL A 73 12.31 -3.56 6.23
CA VAL A 73 11.86 -2.49 7.13
C VAL A 73 11.76 -1.12 6.46
N HIS A 74 12.34 -0.95 5.27
CA HIS A 74 12.17 0.23 4.41
C HIS A 74 12.50 -0.14 2.95
N ASN A 75 12.26 0.80 2.01
CA ASN A 75 12.59 0.61 0.59
C ASN A 75 14.08 0.32 0.41
N GLY A 76 14.40 -0.62 -0.50
CA GLY A 76 15.76 -1.02 -0.80
C GLY A 76 16.37 -2.04 0.18
N VAL A 77 15.68 -2.40 1.27
CA VAL A 77 16.11 -3.54 2.10
C VAL A 77 15.81 -4.83 1.36
N PRO A 78 16.82 -5.71 1.15
CA PRO A 78 16.61 -6.96 0.44
C PRO A 78 15.69 -7.93 1.19
N LEU A 79 14.84 -8.61 0.43
CA LEU A 79 14.09 -9.77 0.93
C LEU A 79 14.99 -11.00 0.95
N ASP A 80 15.12 -11.63 2.11
CA ASP A 80 15.85 -12.89 2.25
C ASP A 80 15.22 -13.97 1.35
N ALA A 81 16.04 -14.63 0.53
CA ALA A 81 15.61 -15.64 -0.46
C ALA A 81 14.89 -16.87 0.17
N ARG A 82 15.03 -17.08 1.49
CA ARG A 82 14.28 -18.13 2.22
C ARG A 82 12.77 -17.85 2.26
N HIS A 83 12.35 -16.58 2.16
CA HIS A 83 10.93 -16.22 2.17
C HIS A 83 10.31 -16.49 0.81
N ASP A 84 9.28 -17.32 0.84
CA ASP A 84 8.46 -17.57 -0.33
C ASP A 84 7.47 -16.41 -0.54
N HIS A 85 7.06 -16.18 -1.79
CA HIS A 85 6.15 -15.10 -2.14
C HIS A 85 5.21 -15.50 -3.28
N LEU A 86 4.15 -14.74 -3.47
CA LEU A 86 3.04 -15.03 -4.39
C LEU A 86 3.51 -15.49 -5.77
N ALA A 87 4.40 -14.75 -6.43
CA ALA A 87 4.84 -15.11 -7.79
C ALA A 87 5.56 -16.45 -7.84
N ARG A 88 6.44 -16.72 -6.86
CA ARG A 88 7.17 -17.98 -6.78
C ARG A 88 6.23 -19.17 -6.52
N MET A 89 5.23 -18.99 -5.64
CA MET A 89 4.22 -20.01 -5.36
C MET A 89 3.36 -20.30 -6.59
N LEU A 90 2.88 -19.26 -7.27
CA LEU A 90 2.07 -19.41 -8.48
C LEU A 90 2.85 -20.04 -9.63
N ARG A 91 4.14 -19.72 -9.79
CA ARG A 91 4.98 -20.35 -10.81
C ARG A 91 5.14 -21.86 -10.58
N ARG A 92 5.28 -22.30 -9.31
CA ARG A 92 5.26 -23.74 -8.96
C ARG A 92 3.90 -24.39 -9.22
N ALA A 93 2.82 -23.63 -9.17
CA ALA A 93 1.47 -24.10 -9.51
C ALA A 93 1.16 -24.07 -11.02
N GLY A 94 2.15 -23.74 -11.87
CA GLY A 94 2.02 -23.76 -13.33
C GLY A 94 1.52 -22.45 -13.95
N TYR A 95 1.39 -21.36 -13.17
CA TYR A 95 1.11 -20.04 -13.72
C TYR A 95 2.38 -19.39 -14.27
N ASP A 96 2.17 -18.48 -15.22
CA ASP A 96 3.17 -17.47 -15.60
C ASP A 96 2.73 -16.09 -15.03
N PRO A 97 3.10 -15.78 -13.77
CA PRO A 97 2.64 -14.57 -13.12
C PRO A 97 3.25 -13.33 -13.79
N ALA A 98 2.39 -12.55 -14.45
CA ALA A 98 2.78 -11.34 -15.15
C ALA A 98 2.70 -10.11 -14.24
N LEU A 99 3.61 -9.15 -14.48
CA LEU A 99 3.65 -7.88 -13.77
C LEU A 99 3.65 -6.70 -14.72
N VAL A 100 2.69 -5.82 -14.53
CA VAL A 100 2.67 -4.45 -15.03
C VAL A 100 2.80 -3.52 -13.83
N GLY A 101 3.78 -2.62 -13.82
CA GLY A 101 4.07 -1.73 -12.70
C GLY A 101 5.37 -2.09 -11.98
N TYR A 102 5.32 -2.29 -10.67
CA TYR A 102 6.52 -2.54 -9.84
C TYR A 102 6.14 -3.30 -8.55
N SER A 103 7.13 -3.85 -7.86
CA SER A 103 6.91 -4.59 -6.61
C SER A 103 7.68 -4.03 -5.41
N THR A 104 8.61 -3.12 -5.63
CA THR A 104 9.49 -2.51 -4.60
C THR A 104 10.18 -3.56 -3.71
N THR A 105 10.55 -4.71 -4.30
CA THR A 105 11.15 -5.82 -3.58
C THR A 105 12.57 -6.03 -4.08
N THR A 106 13.56 -5.61 -3.29
CA THR A 106 14.97 -5.80 -3.62
C THR A 106 15.34 -7.28 -3.44
N PRO A 107 16.02 -7.92 -4.41
CA PRO A 107 16.42 -9.32 -4.30
C PRO A 107 17.49 -9.53 -3.23
N ASP A 108 17.61 -10.77 -2.74
CA ASP A 108 18.68 -11.19 -1.83
C ASP A 108 20.03 -10.99 -2.51
N PRO A 109 20.96 -10.22 -1.94
CA PRO A 109 22.26 -9.97 -2.55
C PRO A 109 23.22 -11.15 -2.46
N ARG A 110 22.91 -12.15 -1.62
CA ARG A 110 23.74 -13.33 -1.45
C ARG A 110 23.73 -14.17 -2.73
N GLY A 111 24.92 -14.39 -3.28
CA GLY A 111 25.07 -15.11 -4.55
C GLY A 111 24.98 -14.23 -5.80
N LEU A 112 24.72 -12.92 -5.66
CA LEU A 112 24.80 -11.97 -6.76
C LEU A 112 26.19 -11.36 -6.86
N ALA A 113 26.64 -11.00 -8.07
CA ALA A 113 27.84 -10.21 -8.28
C ALA A 113 27.66 -8.79 -7.68
N ARG A 114 28.75 -8.19 -7.19
CA ARG A 114 28.69 -6.83 -6.57
C ARG A 114 28.20 -5.72 -7.52
N ASP A 115 28.35 -5.92 -8.81
CA ASP A 115 27.95 -5.03 -9.88
C ASP A 115 26.62 -5.44 -10.54
N ASP A 116 25.94 -6.44 -10.01
CA ASP A 116 24.62 -6.87 -10.52
C ASP A 116 23.65 -5.68 -10.55
N PRO A 117 23.04 -5.38 -11.71
CA PRO A 117 22.14 -4.23 -11.87
C PRO A 117 20.99 -4.24 -10.86
N ARG A 118 20.50 -5.41 -10.46
CA ARG A 118 19.42 -5.56 -9.49
C ARG A 118 19.75 -4.99 -8.10
N LEU A 119 21.02 -4.87 -7.75
CA LEU A 119 21.48 -4.28 -6.49
C LEU A 119 21.55 -2.74 -6.53
N ARG A 120 21.25 -2.12 -7.67
CA ARG A 120 21.36 -0.68 -7.89
C ARG A 120 20.02 0.03 -8.02
N THR A 121 18.92 -0.72 -7.92
CA THR A 121 17.55 -0.21 -8.06
C THR A 121 16.78 -0.40 -6.76
N ASN A 122 16.08 0.64 -6.29
CA ASN A 122 15.22 0.56 -5.11
C ASN A 122 13.85 -0.06 -5.42
N GLY A 123 13.49 -0.16 -6.67
CA GLY A 123 12.19 -0.59 -7.15
C GLY A 123 12.23 -1.94 -7.85
N ASP A 124 13.27 -2.75 -7.60
CA ASP A 124 13.41 -4.00 -8.31
C ASP A 124 12.26 -4.97 -8.02
N ILE A 125 12.09 -5.90 -8.91
CA ILE A 125 11.01 -6.85 -8.88
C ILE A 125 11.55 -8.15 -8.30
N ALA A 126 10.83 -8.71 -7.31
CA ALA A 126 11.12 -10.04 -6.81
C ALA A 126 11.21 -11.03 -7.99
N ASP A 127 12.00 -12.08 -7.82
CA ASP A 127 12.14 -13.11 -8.84
C ASP A 127 10.78 -13.76 -9.19
N SER A 128 10.75 -14.54 -10.24
CA SER A 128 9.57 -15.30 -10.69
C SER A 128 8.41 -14.50 -11.29
N TRP A 129 8.49 -13.19 -11.40
CA TRP A 129 7.58 -12.39 -12.21
C TRP A 129 8.01 -12.36 -13.68
N THR A 130 7.06 -12.48 -14.60
CA THR A 130 7.24 -12.13 -16.01
C THR A 130 6.89 -10.66 -16.19
N ILE A 131 7.91 -9.84 -16.49
CA ILE A 131 7.76 -8.38 -16.57
C ILE A 131 7.16 -8.02 -17.94
N VAL A 132 5.93 -7.46 -17.92
CA VAL A 132 5.24 -6.94 -19.12
C VAL A 132 5.59 -5.47 -19.34
N ALA A 133 5.49 -4.65 -18.28
CA ALA A 133 5.93 -3.26 -18.27
C ALA A 133 6.39 -2.92 -16.86
N GLN A 134 7.63 -2.43 -16.74
CA GLN A 134 8.19 -2.05 -15.47
C GLN A 134 8.16 -0.53 -15.32
N MET A 135 7.39 -0.07 -14.34
CA MET A 135 7.50 1.29 -13.81
C MET A 135 8.65 1.30 -12.81
N ASP A 136 9.58 2.21 -12.99
CA ASP A 136 10.52 2.53 -11.95
C ASP A 136 9.90 3.60 -11.05
N GLU A 137 10.17 3.54 -9.76
CA GLU A 137 9.80 4.62 -8.85
C GLU A 137 10.41 5.94 -9.32
N ALA A 138 9.76 7.08 -8.99
CA ALA A 138 10.12 8.42 -9.44
C ALA A 138 11.60 8.82 -9.20
N HIS A 139 12.36 7.98 -8.52
CA HIS A 139 13.77 8.14 -8.24
C HIS A 139 14.66 7.17 -9.03
N GLY A 140 14.09 6.54 -10.06
CA GLY A 140 14.76 5.53 -10.85
C GLY A 140 16.16 5.93 -11.29
N ARG A 141 17.10 5.09 -10.92
CA ARG A 141 18.50 5.18 -11.36
C ARG A 141 18.74 4.08 -12.39
N GLY A 142 19.08 4.47 -13.59
CA GLY A 142 19.43 3.53 -14.66
C GLY A 142 18.45 3.51 -15.83
N ASP A 143 18.54 2.48 -16.68
CA ASP A 143 17.79 2.43 -17.93
C ASP A 143 16.28 2.24 -17.73
N VAL A 144 15.85 1.62 -16.64
CA VAL A 144 14.45 1.37 -16.30
C VAL A 144 13.71 2.67 -15.97
N ALA A 145 14.36 3.60 -15.25
CA ALA A 145 13.82 4.94 -14.95
C ALA A 145 13.40 5.73 -16.19
N ARG A 146 13.92 5.33 -17.34
CA ARG A 146 13.66 5.99 -18.62
C ARG A 146 12.51 5.37 -19.41
N ASN A 147 11.96 4.24 -18.97
CA ASN A 147 10.94 3.54 -19.75
C ASN A 147 9.71 4.42 -19.98
N TYR A 148 9.18 5.02 -18.92
CA TYR A 148 8.04 5.93 -19.02
C TYR A 148 8.40 7.19 -19.82
N ALA A 149 9.50 7.88 -19.50
CA ALA A 149 9.91 9.09 -20.20
C ALA A 149 10.18 8.83 -21.71
N ARG A 150 10.73 7.68 -22.06
CA ARG A 150 10.93 7.27 -23.45
C ARG A 150 9.59 7.04 -24.15
N TRP A 151 8.66 6.32 -23.51
CA TRP A 151 7.31 6.10 -24.05
C TRP A 151 6.57 7.43 -24.30
N VAL A 152 6.71 8.40 -23.39
CA VAL A 152 6.16 9.76 -23.57
C VAL A 152 6.84 10.46 -24.75
N ALA A 153 8.17 10.46 -24.82
CA ALA A 153 8.92 11.13 -25.90
C ALA A 153 8.55 10.62 -27.31
N GLU A 154 8.28 9.32 -27.42
CA GLU A 154 7.86 8.70 -28.69
C GLU A 154 6.46 9.14 -29.14
N ARG A 155 5.53 9.41 -28.21
CA ARG A 155 4.11 9.72 -28.46
C ARG A 155 3.77 11.20 -28.35
N ALA A 156 4.57 11.94 -27.60
CA ALA A 156 4.44 13.37 -27.35
C ALA A 156 5.81 14.05 -27.55
N PRO A 157 6.28 14.27 -28.80
CA PRO A 157 7.61 14.82 -29.06
C PRO A 157 7.88 16.19 -28.40
N HIS A 158 6.84 16.95 -28.07
CA HIS A 158 6.94 18.20 -27.32
C HIS A 158 7.37 18.03 -25.85
N HIS A 159 7.33 16.80 -25.34
CA HIS A 159 7.89 16.41 -24.06
C HIS A 159 9.26 15.72 -24.15
N ALA A 160 9.81 15.57 -25.34
CA ALA A 160 11.10 14.91 -25.54
C ALA A 160 12.21 15.57 -24.69
N GLY A 161 13.02 14.74 -24.01
CA GLY A 161 14.06 15.19 -23.10
C GLY A 161 13.61 15.53 -21.68
N ARG A 162 12.30 15.52 -21.38
CA ARG A 162 11.80 15.68 -20.01
C ARG A 162 11.89 14.36 -19.24
N GLY A 163 12.45 14.40 -18.03
CA GLY A 163 12.36 13.29 -17.08
C GLY A 163 10.98 13.23 -16.41
N ALA A 164 10.69 12.13 -15.70
CA ALA A 164 9.42 11.94 -15.01
C ALA A 164 9.10 13.10 -14.04
N GLU A 165 10.08 13.58 -13.27
CA GLU A 165 9.91 14.72 -12.36
C GLU A 165 9.40 15.97 -13.07
N ALA A 166 9.99 16.31 -14.23
CA ALA A 166 9.58 17.49 -15.02
C ALA A 166 8.20 17.32 -15.68
N LEU A 167 7.79 16.09 -16.00
CA LEU A 167 6.46 15.80 -16.53
C LEU A 167 5.38 15.97 -15.47
N TRP A 168 5.69 15.66 -14.22
CA TRP A 168 4.77 15.76 -13.09
C TRP A 168 4.92 17.07 -12.28
N ALA A 169 5.73 18.01 -12.77
CA ALA A 169 5.78 19.35 -12.20
C ALA A 169 4.47 20.11 -12.47
N PRO A 170 4.07 21.06 -11.60
CA PRO A 170 2.95 21.94 -11.89
C PRO A 170 3.24 22.79 -13.14
N ALA A 171 2.27 22.91 -14.04
CA ALA A 171 2.44 23.66 -15.29
C ALA A 171 2.68 25.17 -15.07
N SER A 172 2.30 25.68 -13.91
CA SER A 172 2.61 27.06 -13.47
C SER A 172 4.08 27.27 -13.11
N GLY A 173 4.81 26.20 -12.77
CA GLY A 173 6.15 26.28 -12.20
C GLY A 173 6.18 26.72 -10.72
N ALA A 174 5.05 26.72 -10.03
CA ALA A 174 4.96 27.12 -8.64
C ALA A 174 5.73 26.18 -7.72
N ALA A 175 6.41 26.73 -6.71
CA ALA A 175 7.10 25.99 -5.66
C ALA A 175 6.17 25.64 -4.46
N ARG A 176 4.92 26.08 -4.49
CA ARG A 176 3.88 25.80 -3.50
C ARG A 176 2.56 25.40 -4.17
N PRO A 177 1.68 24.64 -3.49
CA PRO A 177 0.44 24.14 -4.08
C PRO A 177 -0.47 25.28 -4.55
N ASP A 178 -0.66 25.42 -5.86
CA ASP A 178 -1.47 26.47 -6.48
C ASP A 178 -2.70 25.93 -7.24
N GLY A 179 -2.80 24.59 -7.34
CA GLY A 179 -3.87 23.90 -8.06
C GLY A 179 -3.66 23.81 -9.57
N ALA A 180 -2.49 24.17 -10.09
CA ALA A 180 -2.17 24.01 -11.50
C ALA A 180 -2.12 22.52 -11.89
N PRO A 181 -2.49 22.16 -13.14
CA PRO A 181 -2.34 20.79 -13.63
C PRO A 181 -0.87 20.40 -13.76
N ALA A 182 -0.62 19.10 -13.82
CA ALA A 182 0.70 18.58 -14.23
C ALA A 182 1.03 19.02 -15.67
N VAL A 183 2.33 19.13 -15.98
CA VAL A 183 2.81 19.41 -17.34
C VAL A 183 2.38 18.31 -18.30
N VAL A 184 2.38 17.07 -17.86
CA VAL A 184 1.95 15.93 -18.67
C VAL A 184 0.43 15.90 -18.83
N GLU A 185 -0.05 15.63 -20.04
CA GLU A 185 -1.48 15.42 -20.29
C GLU A 185 -1.91 14.03 -19.84
N ALA A 186 -3.15 13.86 -19.38
CA ALA A 186 -3.70 12.60 -18.86
C ALA A 186 -3.52 11.40 -19.80
N ARG A 187 -3.58 11.61 -21.14
CA ARG A 187 -3.36 10.54 -22.13
C ARG A 187 -1.92 10.04 -22.20
N PHE A 188 -0.98 10.79 -21.65
CA PHE A 188 0.44 10.47 -21.58
C PHE A 188 0.93 10.25 -20.15
N SER A 189 0.02 10.16 -19.17
CA SER A 189 0.36 9.84 -17.77
C SER A 189 1.02 8.45 -17.65
N ASP A 190 1.72 8.23 -16.55
CA ASP A 190 2.25 6.90 -16.21
C ASP A 190 1.12 5.87 -16.06
N SER A 191 -0.02 6.28 -15.48
CA SER A 191 -1.23 5.45 -15.39
C SER A 191 -1.76 5.06 -16.78
N ALA A 192 -1.71 5.97 -17.77
CA ALA A 192 -2.10 5.67 -19.13
C ALA A 192 -1.18 4.64 -19.80
N TRP A 193 0.13 4.79 -19.60
CA TRP A 193 1.12 3.85 -20.12
C TRP A 193 0.94 2.44 -19.56
N LEU A 194 0.86 2.32 -18.22
CA LEU A 194 0.70 1.02 -17.56
C LEU A 194 -0.64 0.37 -17.91
N THR A 195 -1.72 1.16 -18.02
CA THR A 195 -3.02 0.66 -18.47
C THR A 195 -2.92 0.10 -19.90
N GLY A 196 -2.26 0.80 -20.81
CA GLY A 196 -2.02 0.30 -22.17
C GLY A 196 -1.34 -1.07 -22.17
N ALA A 197 -0.29 -1.24 -21.38
CA ALA A 197 0.41 -2.51 -21.24
C ALA A 197 -0.48 -3.63 -20.66
N ALA A 198 -1.32 -3.33 -19.67
CA ALA A 198 -2.27 -4.29 -19.11
C ALA A 198 -3.34 -4.72 -20.12
N LEU A 199 -3.87 -3.77 -20.90
CA LEU A 199 -4.83 -4.05 -21.98
C LEU A 199 -4.20 -4.95 -23.06
N ASP A 200 -2.98 -4.66 -23.50
CA ASP A 200 -2.27 -5.47 -24.49
C ASP A 200 -1.97 -6.88 -23.96
N TYR A 201 -1.61 -7.00 -22.66
CA TYR A 201 -1.47 -8.30 -22.02
C TYR A 201 -2.78 -9.09 -22.05
N LEU A 202 -3.91 -8.50 -21.65
CA LEU A 202 -5.20 -9.19 -21.65
C LEU A 202 -5.62 -9.60 -23.08
N ARG A 203 -5.41 -8.73 -24.06
CA ARG A 203 -5.71 -9.00 -25.47
C ARG A 203 -4.93 -10.17 -26.05
N ALA A 204 -3.73 -10.41 -25.54
CA ALA A 204 -2.88 -11.53 -25.94
C ALA A 204 -3.26 -12.85 -25.25
N ARG A 205 -4.22 -12.88 -24.32
CA ARG A 205 -4.60 -14.13 -23.61
C ARG A 205 -5.48 -15.02 -24.46
N THR A 206 -5.22 -16.32 -24.39
CA THR A 206 -6.01 -17.35 -25.05
C THR A 206 -7.06 -17.88 -24.10
N ALA A 207 -8.29 -18.10 -24.58
CA ALA A 207 -9.32 -18.71 -23.77
C ALA A 207 -8.91 -20.14 -23.36
N GLY A 208 -9.09 -20.47 -22.07
CA GLY A 208 -8.78 -21.79 -21.53
C GLY A 208 -7.40 -21.93 -20.89
N GLU A 209 -6.52 -20.96 -21.01
CA GLU A 209 -5.23 -20.91 -20.30
C GLU A 209 -5.34 -20.03 -19.05
N PRO A 210 -5.03 -20.55 -17.84
CA PRO A 210 -5.05 -19.74 -16.64
C PRO A 210 -3.92 -18.70 -16.67
N TRP A 211 -4.21 -17.48 -16.25
CA TRP A 211 -3.25 -16.39 -16.18
C TRP A 211 -3.36 -15.64 -14.85
N MET A 212 -2.26 -15.00 -14.46
CA MET A 212 -2.21 -14.06 -13.35
C MET A 212 -1.56 -12.76 -13.81
N LEU A 213 -2.24 -11.64 -13.56
CA LEU A 213 -1.72 -10.30 -13.77
C LEU A 213 -1.69 -9.53 -12.46
N HIS A 214 -0.49 -9.09 -12.04
CA HIS A 214 -0.31 -8.01 -11.10
C HIS A 214 -0.35 -6.70 -11.88
N PHE A 215 -1.43 -5.94 -11.72
CA PHE A 215 -1.59 -4.62 -12.33
C PHE A 215 -1.34 -3.56 -11.26
N GLY A 216 -0.15 -2.98 -11.28
CA GLY A 216 0.28 -1.94 -10.37
C GLY A 216 0.17 -0.55 -11.01
N LEU A 217 -0.48 0.38 -10.32
CA LEU A 217 -0.47 1.80 -10.68
C LEU A 217 0.36 2.58 -9.67
N TYR A 218 1.12 3.59 -10.18
CA TYR A 218 1.91 4.45 -9.31
C TYR A 218 1.06 5.55 -8.65
N ARG A 219 -0.01 6.01 -9.31
CA ARG A 219 -0.92 7.00 -8.75
C ARG A 219 -1.96 6.32 -7.84
N PRO A 220 -2.34 7.02 -6.72
CA PRO A 220 -2.17 8.46 -6.38
C PRO A 220 -0.87 8.87 -5.65
N HIS A 221 0.21 8.09 -5.67
CA HIS A 221 1.52 8.48 -5.09
C HIS A 221 1.99 9.88 -5.59
N PRO A 222 2.68 10.69 -4.77
CA PRO A 222 3.25 11.97 -5.17
C PRO A 222 4.13 11.86 -6.45
N PRO A 223 4.35 12.98 -7.16
CA PRO A 223 4.01 14.36 -6.81
C PRO A 223 2.50 14.64 -6.84
N PHE A 224 2.02 15.48 -5.91
CA PHE A 224 0.60 15.84 -5.82
C PHE A 224 0.24 16.93 -6.84
N THR A 225 0.38 16.57 -8.10
CA THR A 225 -0.07 17.33 -9.26
C THR A 225 -0.80 16.38 -10.20
N ALA A 226 -2.10 16.58 -10.40
CA ALA A 226 -2.88 15.75 -11.30
C ALA A 226 -2.92 16.36 -12.72
N PRO A 227 -2.94 15.56 -13.78
CA PRO A 227 -3.08 16.09 -15.13
C PRO A 227 -4.47 16.67 -15.38
N ALA A 228 -4.59 17.61 -16.32
CA ALA A 228 -5.90 18.08 -16.75
C ALA A 228 -6.68 16.94 -17.47
N PRO A 229 -8.02 16.80 -17.28
CA PRO A 229 -8.90 17.65 -16.47
C PRO A 229 -8.98 17.28 -14.97
N PHE A 230 -8.30 16.23 -14.54
CA PHE A 230 -8.44 15.66 -13.19
C PHE A 230 -7.98 16.60 -12.06
N HIS A 231 -7.01 17.49 -12.29
CA HIS A 231 -6.50 18.43 -11.28
C HIS A 231 -7.58 19.28 -10.59
N ALA A 232 -8.72 19.51 -11.24
CA ALA A 232 -9.81 20.32 -10.74
C ALA A 232 -11.18 19.59 -10.80
N ALA A 233 -11.18 18.27 -10.93
CA ALA A 233 -12.41 17.48 -11.06
C ALA A 233 -13.28 17.53 -9.79
N THR A 234 -12.64 17.56 -8.61
CA THR A 234 -13.30 17.78 -7.33
C THR A 234 -13.25 19.26 -6.97
N PRO A 235 -14.41 19.93 -6.70
CA PRO A 235 -14.41 21.32 -6.24
C PRO A 235 -13.70 21.48 -4.89
N LEU A 236 -12.88 22.54 -4.73
CA LEU A 236 -12.19 22.83 -3.46
C LEU A 236 -13.14 22.88 -2.25
N ALA A 237 -14.36 23.43 -2.44
CA ALA A 237 -15.36 23.51 -1.38
C ALA A 237 -15.88 22.15 -0.90
N ALA A 238 -15.67 21.08 -1.66
CA ALA A 238 -16.03 19.71 -1.27
C ALA A 238 -14.90 18.98 -0.52
N ILE A 239 -13.68 19.52 -0.54
CA ILE A 239 -12.52 18.90 0.10
C ILE A 239 -12.63 19.06 1.63
N PRO A 240 -12.58 17.97 2.41
CA PRO A 240 -12.62 18.07 3.87
C PRO A 240 -11.35 18.74 4.41
N PRO A 241 -11.43 19.51 5.51
CA PRO A 241 -10.24 20.08 6.14
C PRO A 241 -9.33 18.96 6.69
N PRO A 242 -8.03 19.24 6.90
CA PRO A 242 -7.14 18.30 7.56
C PRO A 242 -7.52 18.10 9.03
N VAL A 243 -7.34 16.89 9.49
CA VAL A 243 -7.47 16.53 10.91
C VAL A 243 -6.12 16.81 11.59
N ARG A 244 -6.08 17.85 12.40
CA ARG A 244 -4.85 18.25 13.11
C ARG A 244 -5.13 19.11 14.34
N ALA A 245 -4.24 19.11 15.32
CA ALA A 245 -4.29 20.02 16.46
C ALA A 245 -4.21 21.49 16.01
N ALA A 246 -4.47 22.44 16.91
CA ALA A 246 -4.39 23.86 16.59
C ALA A 246 -2.97 24.29 16.15
N ARG A 247 -1.94 23.61 16.65
CA ARG A 247 -0.53 23.87 16.31
C ARG A 247 0.25 22.56 16.23
N PRO A 248 1.30 22.46 15.38
CA PRO A 248 2.13 21.26 15.28
C PRO A 248 2.73 20.82 16.62
N ALA A 249 3.05 21.77 17.52
CA ALA A 249 3.61 21.48 18.84
C ALA A 249 2.64 20.79 19.80
N ASP A 250 1.34 20.85 19.52
CA ASP A 250 0.30 20.26 20.35
C ASP A 250 -0.05 18.82 19.94
N GLU A 251 0.43 18.36 18.76
CA GLU A 251 0.19 17.01 18.26
C GLU A 251 0.76 15.95 19.22
N ALA A 252 -0.10 15.02 19.64
CA ALA A 252 0.22 13.93 20.57
C ALA A 252 1.09 14.38 21.75
N GLY A 253 0.75 15.51 22.37
CA GLY A 253 1.47 16.06 23.53
C GLY A 253 2.91 16.47 23.23
N GLY A 254 3.26 16.76 21.97
CA GLY A 254 4.59 17.15 21.56
C GLY A 254 5.60 15.99 21.60
N HIS A 255 5.18 14.81 21.19
CA HIS A 255 6.05 13.62 21.11
C HIS A 255 7.35 13.91 20.33
N PRO A 256 8.54 13.45 20.79
CA PRO A 256 9.83 13.77 20.14
C PRO A 256 9.88 13.44 18.66
N TYR A 257 9.31 12.31 18.24
CA TYR A 257 9.21 11.91 16.86
C TYR A 257 8.45 12.94 16.02
N LEU A 258 7.23 13.33 16.43
CA LEU A 258 6.41 14.28 15.69
C LEU A 258 7.06 15.67 15.62
N ARG A 259 7.62 16.15 16.74
CA ARG A 259 8.37 17.43 16.73
C ARG A 259 9.50 17.43 15.72
N HIS A 260 10.22 16.31 15.63
CA HIS A 260 11.31 16.20 14.65
C HIS A 260 10.78 16.22 13.20
N VAL A 261 9.75 15.42 12.91
CA VAL A 261 9.17 15.34 11.55
C VAL A 261 8.61 16.70 11.14
N HIS A 262 7.85 17.38 12.01
CA HIS A 262 7.30 18.71 11.70
C HIS A 262 8.38 19.74 11.42
N ALA A 263 9.55 19.63 12.06
CA ALA A 263 10.68 20.54 11.85
C ALA A 263 11.54 20.23 10.62
N THR A 264 11.36 19.05 9.99
CA THR A 264 12.29 18.59 8.94
C THR A 264 11.62 18.10 7.65
N LEU A 265 10.32 17.79 7.68
CA LEU A 265 9.63 17.26 6.51
C LEU A 265 9.43 18.33 5.45
N GLY A 266 10.23 18.27 4.39
CA GLY A 266 10.18 19.20 3.26
C GLY A 266 9.11 18.86 2.24
N LEU A 267 8.52 19.89 1.61
CA LEU A 267 7.51 19.77 0.56
C LEU A 267 8.07 19.14 -0.73
N GLY A 268 9.36 19.28 -1.00
CA GLY A 268 9.99 18.78 -2.23
C GLY A 268 9.86 17.27 -2.47
N GLY A 269 9.59 16.47 -1.43
CA GLY A 269 9.28 15.05 -1.55
C GLY A 269 7.86 14.73 -2.05
N PHE A 270 6.97 15.72 -2.09
CA PHE A 270 5.55 15.55 -2.38
C PHE A 270 5.06 16.39 -3.57
N MET A 271 5.87 17.35 -3.98
CA MET A 271 5.61 18.23 -5.10
C MET A 271 6.91 18.52 -5.83
N SER A 272 6.96 18.28 -7.13
CA SER A 272 8.16 18.58 -7.94
C SER A 272 8.52 20.07 -7.85
N GLY A 273 9.74 20.37 -7.43
CA GLY A 273 10.17 21.74 -7.19
C GLY A 273 9.56 22.41 -5.94
N GLY A 274 8.91 21.63 -5.06
CA GLY A 274 8.30 22.16 -3.84
C GLY A 274 9.33 22.66 -2.81
N GLU A 275 9.03 23.80 -2.17
CA GLU A 275 9.88 24.45 -1.19
C GLU A 275 9.17 24.68 0.14
N GLY A 276 9.93 24.71 1.24
CA GLY A 276 9.45 24.90 2.61
C GLY A 276 9.07 23.61 3.32
N LEU A 277 8.55 23.74 4.54
CA LEU A 277 8.15 22.63 5.38
C LEU A 277 6.67 22.30 5.21
N VAL A 278 6.34 21.01 5.28
CA VAL A 278 4.94 20.53 5.25
C VAL A 278 4.12 21.11 6.40
N ALA A 279 4.71 21.21 7.60
CA ALA A 279 4.02 21.76 8.78
C ALA A 279 3.69 23.27 8.68
N GLU A 280 4.25 23.97 7.70
CA GLU A 280 4.02 25.41 7.44
C GLU A 280 2.96 25.64 6.35
N LEU A 281 2.38 24.57 5.77
CA LEU A 281 1.36 24.71 4.75
C LEU A 281 0.06 25.25 5.36
N ALA A 282 -0.49 26.27 4.69
CA ALA A 282 -1.79 26.83 5.03
C ALA A 282 -2.93 25.85 4.65
N ASP A 283 -4.12 26.06 5.22
CA ASP A 283 -5.27 25.18 4.97
C ASP A 283 -5.70 25.15 3.51
N ASP A 284 -5.59 26.26 2.79
CA ASP A 284 -5.91 26.32 1.37
C ASP A 284 -4.87 25.59 0.50
N GLU A 285 -3.60 25.60 0.88
CA GLU A 285 -2.55 24.82 0.22
C GLU A 285 -2.74 23.32 0.44
N ILE A 286 -3.12 22.91 1.66
CA ILE A 286 -3.49 21.52 1.95
C ILE A 286 -4.74 21.12 1.15
N ALA A 287 -5.75 21.99 1.07
CA ALA A 287 -6.94 21.71 0.27
C ALA A 287 -6.59 21.48 -1.22
N ARG A 288 -5.61 22.22 -1.78
CA ARG A 288 -5.13 22.01 -3.17
C ARG A 288 -4.38 20.69 -3.34
N ILE A 289 -3.57 20.30 -2.35
CA ILE A 289 -2.91 18.97 -2.34
C ILE A 289 -3.97 17.87 -2.33
N ARG A 290 -4.99 17.97 -1.46
CA ARG A 290 -6.10 17.01 -1.38
C ARG A 290 -6.91 16.98 -2.67
N GLN A 291 -7.17 18.13 -3.29
CA GLN A 291 -7.83 18.21 -4.58
C GLN A 291 -7.03 17.47 -5.67
N ALA A 292 -5.72 17.70 -5.74
CA ALA A 292 -4.85 17.00 -6.69
C ALA A 292 -4.82 15.48 -6.42
N TYR A 293 -4.79 15.08 -5.17
CA TYR A 293 -4.85 13.67 -4.76
C TYR A 293 -6.18 13.00 -5.17
N CYS A 294 -7.32 13.67 -4.95
CA CYS A 294 -8.61 13.19 -5.46
C CYS A 294 -8.60 13.04 -6.99
N GLY A 295 -8.00 14.00 -7.71
CA GLY A 295 -7.85 13.92 -9.16
C GLY A 295 -6.98 12.74 -9.62
N LEU A 296 -5.90 12.44 -8.90
CA LEU A 296 -5.06 11.27 -9.18
C LEU A 296 -5.83 9.96 -8.93
N ILE A 297 -6.67 9.91 -7.89
CA ILE A 297 -7.58 8.79 -7.63
C ILE A 297 -8.61 8.63 -8.76
N GLU A 298 -9.24 9.72 -9.19
CA GLU A 298 -10.24 9.69 -10.26
C GLU A 298 -9.63 9.21 -11.59
N GLU A 299 -8.39 9.60 -11.89
CA GLU A 299 -7.66 9.05 -13.03
C GLU A 299 -7.40 7.56 -12.86
N ALA A 300 -6.90 7.12 -11.70
CA ALA A 300 -6.63 5.71 -11.42
C ALA A 300 -7.92 4.87 -11.50
N ASP A 301 -9.03 5.34 -10.93
CA ASP A 301 -10.35 4.69 -11.02
C ASP A 301 -10.78 4.49 -12.48
N MET A 302 -10.67 5.53 -13.30
CA MET A 302 -10.97 5.45 -14.74
C MET A 302 -10.07 4.42 -15.43
N ARG A 303 -8.76 4.42 -15.15
CA ARG A 303 -7.79 3.51 -15.77
C ARG A 303 -8.03 2.05 -15.38
N ILE A 304 -8.32 1.79 -14.13
CA ILE A 304 -8.71 0.45 -13.65
C ILE A 304 -10.00 0.03 -14.34
N GLY A 305 -10.99 0.93 -14.46
CA GLY A 305 -12.23 0.69 -15.18
C GLY A 305 -12.01 0.20 -16.61
N MET A 306 -11.05 0.78 -17.36
CA MET A 306 -10.70 0.32 -18.72
C MET A 306 -10.21 -1.13 -18.74
N VAL A 307 -9.41 -1.53 -17.76
CA VAL A 307 -8.92 -2.93 -17.65
C VAL A 307 -10.05 -3.88 -17.30
N LEU A 308 -10.97 -3.48 -16.42
CA LEU A 308 -12.16 -4.26 -16.06
C LEU A 308 -13.15 -4.38 -17.23
N ASP A 309 -13.32 -3.33 -18.03
CA ASP A 309 -14.14 -3.34 -19.23
C ASP A 309 -13.56 -4.29 -20.31
N GLU A 310 -12.24 -4.30 -20.52
CA GLU A 310 -11.56 -5.24 -21.43
C GLU A 310 -11.74 -6.69 -20.95
N LEU A 311 -11.58 -6.92 -19.63
CA LEU A 311 -11.77 -8.25 -19.04
C LEU A 311 -13.20 -8.77 -19.29
N ALA A 312 -14.21 -7.90 -19.12
CA ALA A 312 -15.62 -8.24 -19.38
C ALA A 312 -15.89 -8.45 -20.89
N ALA A 313 -15.37 -7.57 -21.75
CA ALA A 313 -15.52 -7.67 -23.23
C ALA A 313 -14.94 -8.96 -23.79
N ARG A 314 -13.91 -9.53 -23.15
CA ARG A 314 -13.30 -10.81 -23.52
C ARG A 314 -13.99 -12.03 -22.89
N GLY A 315 -15.04 -11.83 -22.09
CA GLY A 315 -15.76 -12.91 -21.41
C GLY A 315 -14.93 -13.61 -20.31
N MET A 316 -13.90 -12.95 -19.78
CA MET A 316 -13.01 -13.53 -18.75
C MET A 316 -13.43 -13.15 -17.34
N ALA A 317 -14.37 -12.23 -17.15
CA ALA A 317 -14.75 -11.69 -15.85
C ALA A 317 -15.32 -12.77 -14.88
N ASP A 318 -16.03 -13.77 -15.43
CA ASP A 318 -16.67 -14.84 -14.66
C ASP A 318 -15.72 -16.00 -14.29
N ASP A 319 -14.47 -15.93 -14.76
CA ASP A 319 -13.42 -16.91 -14.47
C ASP A 319 -12.23 -16.27 -13.74
N THR A 320 -12.34 -14.99 -13.31
CA THR A 320 -11.24 -14.21 -12.74
C THR A 320 -11.53 -13.78 -11.31
N LEU A 321 -10.69 -14.20 -10.37
CA LEU A 321 -10.58 -13.57 -9.04
C LEU A 321 -10.00 -12.18 -9.22
N ILE A 322 -10.72 -11.14 -8.78
CA ILE A 322 -10.23 -9.77 -8.80
C ILE A 322 -9.97 -9.32 -7.37
N VAL A 323 -8.77 -8.86 -7.08
CA VAL A 323 -8.39 -8.26 -5.81
C VAL A 323 -7.90 -6.85 -6.09
N PHE A 324 -8.58 -5.84 -5.52
CA PHE A 324 -8.16 -4.44 -5.55
C PHE A 324 -7.73 -4.01 -4.15
N THR A 325 -6.52 -3.47 -4.03
CA THR A 325 -5.99 -2.92 -2.77
C THR A 325 -4.94 -1.84 -3.03
N SER A 326 -4.48 -1.20 -1.95
CA SER A 326 -3.30 -0.33 -1.93
C SER A 326 -2.21 -0.92 -1.07
N ASP A 327 -0.97 -0.53 -1.30
CA ASP A 327 0.15 -0.93 -0.43
C ASP A 327 0.11 -0.20 0.91
N HIS A 328 -0.12 1.10 0.95
CA HIS A 328 -0.29 1.92 2.17
C HIS A 328 -1.18 3.13 1.86
N GLY A 329 -1.52 3.89 2.91
CA GLY A 329 -2.29 5.13 2.82
C GLY A 329 -1.40 6.38 2.67
N GLU A 330 -1.98 7.55 3.04
CA GLU A 330 -1.39 8.89 2.89
C GLU A 330 -1.93 9.83 3.97
N GLN A 331 -1.08 10.67 4.56
CA GLN A 331 -1.49 11.63 5.61
C GLN A 331 -2.31 12.82 5.08
N LEU A 332 -2.00 13.33 3.89
CA LEU A 332 -2.75 14.43 3.25
C LEU A 332 -2.91 15.70 4.10
N GLY A 333 -1.90 16.04 4.91
CA GLY A 333 -1.92 17.19 5.81
C GLY A 333 -2.57 16.91 7.18
N ASP A 334 -3.15 15.75 7.39
CA ASP A 334 -3.54 15.30 8.74
C ASP A 334 -2.28 15.28 9.62
N HIS A 335 -2.41 15.68 10.88
CA HIS A 335 -1.31 15.75 11.85
C HIS A 335 -0.10 16.57 11.37
N TYR A 336 -0.30 17.55 10.47
CA TYR A 336 0.76 18.32 9.83
C TYR A 336 1.76 17.47 9.03
N LEU A 337 1.31 16.33 8.49
CA LEU A 337 2.12 15.37 7.75
C LEU A 337 1.63 15.19 6.32
N LEU A 338 2.55 14.86 5.42
CA LEU A 338 2.30 14.25 4.12
C LEU A 338 3.07 12.93 4.04
N GLY A 339 2.64 12.04 3.16
CA GLY A 339 3.24 10.71 3.00
C GLY A 339 2.72 9.69 4.00
N LYS A 340 3.49 8.65 4.17
CA LYS A 340 3.14 7.42 4.90
C LYS A 340 4.00 7.25 6.15
N LEU A 341 4.07 8.28 6.98
CA LEU A 341 5.00 8.33 8.11
C LEU A 341 4.32 7.90 9.43
N GLY A 342 5.11 7.26 10.28
CA GLY A 342 4.78 7.06 11.68
C GLY A 342 3.78 5.95 11.97
N PHE A 343 2.64 6.29 12.56
CA PHE A 343 1.75 5.34 13.22
C PHE A 343 0.25 5.63 13.04
N HIS A 344 -0.14 6.73 12.38
CA HIS A 344 -1.54 7.11 12.24
C HIS A 344 -2.29 6.21 11.26
N ASP A 345 -3.57 5.96 11.50
CA ASP A 345 -4.42 5.14 10.62
C ASP A 345 -4.36 5.60 9.17
N ALA A 346 -4.26 6.92 8.92
CA ALA A 346 -4.18 7.49 7.58
C ALA A 346 -3.05 6.90 6.72
N SER A 347 -1.93 6.48 7.32
CA SER A 347 -0.81 5.82 6.61
C SER A 347 -1.03 4.33 6.38
N PHE A 348 -1.87 3.65 7.16
CA PHE A 348 -1.96 2.19 7.18
C PHE A 348 -3.34 1.64 6.80
N HIS A 349 -4.40 2.44 6.91
CA HIS A 349 -5.74 2.08 6.46
C HIS A 349 -5.81 2.20 4.93
N VAL A 350 -6.05 1.08 4.25
CA VAL A 350 -6.04 0.95 2.80
C VAL A 350 -7.33 0.30 2.30
N PRO A 351 -7.73 0.53 1.03
CA PRO A 351 -8.90 -0.15 0.47
C PRO A 351 -8.64 -1.65 0.26
N LEU A 352 -9.70 -2.46 0.38
CA LEU A 352 -9.71 -3.83 -0.13
C LEU A 352 -11.10 -4.15 -0.70
N ILE A 353 -11.13 -4.57 -1.97
CA ILE A 353 -12.32 -5.13 -2.63
C ILE A 353 -11.92 -6.45 -3.26
N VAL A 354 -12.69 -7.51 -2.99
CA VAL A 354 -12.46 -8.84 -3.57
C VAL A 354 -13.71 -9.30 -4.31
N VAL A 355 -13.53 -9.67 -5.58
CA VAL A 355 -14.59 -10.29 -6.40
C VAL A 355 -14.23 -11.75 -6.64
N ASP A 356 -14.89 -12.65 -5.93
CA ASP A 356 -14.88 -14.07 -6.24
C ASP A 356 -15.94 -14.34 -7.33
N PRO A 357 -15.54 -14.83 -8.52
CA PRO A 357 -16.49 -15.08 -9.61
C PRO A 357 -17.40 -16.29 -9.36
N SER A 358 -17.10 -17.11 -8.33
CA SER A 358 -17.85 -18.34 -8.09
C SER A 358 -19.27 -18.07 -7.54
N PRO A 359 -20.25 -18.95 -7.83
CA PRO A 359 -21.60 -18.84 -7.26
C PRO A 359 -21.64 -18.90 -5.73
N ALA A 360 -20.59 -19.42 -5.09
CA ALA A 360 -20.48 -19.46 -3.63
C ALA A 360 -20.44 -18.06 -2.99
N ALA A 361 -20.07 -17.03 -3.76
CA ALA A 361 -20.03 -15.64 -3.32
C ALA A 361 -21.28 -14.82 -3.70
N ASP A 362 -22.27 -15.40 -4.39
CA ASP A 362 -23.42 -14.63 -4.91
C ASP A 362 -24.23 -13.94 -3.79
N ALA A 363 -24.35 -14.58 -2.63
CA ALA A 363 -25.09 -14.05 -1.49
C ALA A 363 -24.42 -12.85 -0.80
N THR A 364 -23.15 -12.62 -1.06
CA THR A 364 -22.34 -11.55 -0.42
C THR A 364 -21.97 -10.42 -1.36
N ARG A 365 -22.37 -10.48 -2.65
CA ARG A 365 -22.08 -9.41 -3.60
C ARG A 365 -22.66 -8.08 -3.12
N GLY A 366 -21.85 -7.03 -3.16
CA GLY A 366 -22.21 -5.69 -2.71
C GLY A 366 -22.21 -5.51 -1.19
N THR A 367 -21.76 -6.50 -0.42
CA THR A 367 -21.67 -6.36 1.04
C THR A 367 -20.36 -5.71 1.49
N VAL A 368 -20.40 -5.17 2.72
CA VAL A 368 -19.25 -4.53 3.36
C VAL A 368 -18.93 -5.25 4.67
N VAL A 369 -17.77 -5.88 4.74
CA VAL A 369 -17.22 -6.46 5.98
C VAL A 369 -16.60 -5.33 6.81
N ARG A 370 -17.04 -5.21 8.07
CA ARG A 370 -16.58 -4.16 9.01
C ARG A 370 -15.57 -4.66 10.03
N GLY A 371 -15.30 -5.94 10.08
CA GLY A 371 -14.22 -6.54 10.87
C GLY A 371 -12.84 -6.10 10.36
N MET A 372 -11.84 -6.06 11.25
CA MET A 372 -10.48 -5.72 10.85
C MET A 372 -9.85 -6.83 10.01
N THR A 373 -9.20 -6.45 8.91
CA THR A 373 -8.42 -7.32 8.04
C THR A 373 -7.06 -6.69 7.76
N GLU A 374 -6.13 -7.49 7.29
CA GLU A 374 -4.75 -7.07 7.11
C GLU A 374 -4.21 -7.49 5.73
N SER A 375 -3.28 -6.74 5.13
CA SER A 375 -2.74 -7.06 3.80
C SER A 375 -2.01 -8.40 3.74
N VAL A 376 -1.54 -8.93 4.88
CA VAL A 376 -1.02 -10.30 4.98
C VAL A 376 -2.08 -11.37 4.68
N ASP A 377 -3.37 -11.02 4.72
CA ASP A 377 -4.50 -11.93 4.43
C ASP A 377 -4.72 -12.13 2.92
N VAL A 378 -4.16 -11.26 2.08
CA VAL A 378 -4.36 -11.32 0.61
C VAL A 378 -3.74 -12.57 0.01
N LEU A 379 -2.48 -12.89 0.36
CA LEU A 379 -1.81 -14.10 -0.13
C LEU A 379 -2.59 -15.38 0.22
N PRO A 380 -2.90 -15.68 1.50
CA PRO A 380 -3.63 -16.90 1.84
C PRO A 380 -5.04 -16.95 1.24
N THR A 381 -5.69 -15.79 1.00
CA THR A 381 -6.98 -15.73 0.30
C THR A 381 -6.85 -16.19 -1.16
N ILE A 382 -5.82 -15.74 -1.87
CA ILE A 382 -5.56 -16.17 -3.26
C ILE A 382 -5.24 -17.67 -3.30
N LEU A 383 -4.39 -18.16 -2.40
CA LEU A 383 -4.00 -19.57 -2.33
C LEU A 383 -5.22 -20.47 -2.03
N ASP A 384 -6.03 -20.10 -1.05
CA ASP A 384 -7.24 -20.84 -0.66
C ASP A 384 -8.26 -20.85 -1.82
N TRP A 385 -8.47 -19.73 -2.51
CA TRP A 385 -9.32 -19.67 -3.69
C TRP A 385 -8.86 -20.63 -4.81
N LEU A 386 -7.54 -20.80 -4.96
CA LEU A 386 -6.95 -21.77 -5.88
C LEU A 386 -6.98 -23.22 -5.37
N GLY A 387 -7.37 -23.46 -4.12
CA GLY A 387 -7.28 -24.76 -3.46
C GLY A 387 -5.86 -25.19 -3.12
N MET A 388 -4.95 -24.22 -2.98
CA MET A 388 -3.57 -24.44 -2.59
C MET A 388 -3.40 -24.31 -1.08
N ALA A 389 -2.50 -25.10 -0.49
CA ALA A 389 -2.19 -25.00 0.93
C ALA A 389 -1.45 -23.68 1.23
N THR A 390 -1.90 -22.98 2.27
CA THR A 390 -1.19 -21.83 2.82
C THR A 390 0.05 -22.32 3.59
N PRO A 391 1.26 -21.78 3.34
CA PRO A 391 2.44 -22.13 4.11
C PRO A 391 2.24 -21.86 5.62
N HIS A 392 2.71 -22.75 6.47
CA HIS A 392 2.63 -22.61 7.93
C HIS A 392 3.39 -21.37 8.46
N THR A 393 4.31 -20.83 7.68
CA THR A 393 5.06 -19.60 7.99
C THR A 393 4.31 -18.34 7.59
N CYS A 394 3.15 -18.45 6.94
CA CYS A 394 2.27 -17.32 6.64
C CYS A 394 1.60 -16.83 7.94
N ASP A 395 1.60 -15.53 8.17
CA ASP A 395 0.98 -14.90 9.33
C ASP A 395 -0.47 -14.49 9.08
N GLY A 396 -0.85 -14.35 7.80
CA GLY A 396 -2.19 -13.99 7.36
C GLY A 396 -3.18 -15.15 7.38
N HIS A 397 -4.47 -14.83 7.25
CA HIS A 397 -5.57 -15.78 7.20
C HIS A 397 -6.40 -15.54 5.93
N SER A 398 -6.94 -16.63 5.35
CA SER A 398 -7.84 -16.50 4.20
C SER A 398 -9.11 -15.74 4.58
N LEU A 399 -9.51 -14.80 3.73
CA LEU A 399 -10.77 -14.05 3.82
C LEU A 399 -11.89 -14.72 3.01
N LEU A 400 -11.64 -15.90 2.45
CA LEU A 400 -12.60 -16.57 1.56
C LEU A 400 -13.90 -16.93 2.28
N ALA A 401 -13.84 -17.24 3.58
CA ALA A 401 -15.03 -17.46 4.40
C ALA A 401 -15.92 -16.22 4.45
N GLN A 402 -15.35 -15.03 4.69
CA GLN A 402 -16.09 -13.75 4.72
C GLN A 402 -16.66 -13.41 3.34
N ILE A 403 -15.87 -13.65 2.29
CA ILE A 403 -16.26 -13.44 0.89
C ILE A 403 -17.45 -14.32 0.51
N ARG A 404 -17.62 -15.48 1.15
CA ARG A 404 -18.70 -16.46 0.89
C ARG A 404 -19.79 -16.53 1.98
N GLY A 405 -19.86 -15.52 2.85
CA GLY A 405 -20.93 -15.39 3.84
C GLY A 405 -20.60 -15.88 5.25
N GLY A 406 -19.31 -16.08 5.58
CA GLY A 406 -18.84 -16.58 6.88
C GLY A 406 -18.83 -15.56 8.02
N GLY A 407 -19.53 -14.43 7.90
CA GLY A 407 -19.67 -13.42 8.94
C GLY A 407 -18.71 -12.24 8.81
N ASP A 408 -18.81 -11.28 9.75
CA ASP A 408 -18.14 -9.97 9.67
C ASP A 408 -16.82 -9.90 10.48
N ARG A 409 -16.70 -10.72 11.53
CA ARG A 409 -15.54 -10.63 12.43
C ARG A 409 -14.37 -11.48 11.93
N THR A 410 -13.23 -10.82 11.75
CA THR A 410 -11.98 -11.46 11.32
C THR A 410 -10.90 -11.38 12.40
N ARG A 411 -10.61 -10.18 12.91
CA ARG A 411 -9.59 -9.92 13.92
C ARG A 411 -10.13 -8.96 15.00
N ASP A 412 -9.58 -9.03 16.21
CA ASP A 412 -9.86 -8.08 17.31
C ASP A 412 -8.86 -6.91 17.35
N ALA A 413 -7.81 -6.98 16.54
CA ALA A 413 -6.81 -5.93 16.40
C ALA A 413 -6.12 -5.98 15.04
N ALA A 414 -5.61 -4.83 14.59
CA ALA A 414 -4.65 -4.72 13.50
C ALA A 414 -3.25 -4.39 14.06
N HIS A 415 -2.21 -4.91 13.38
CA HIS A 415 -0.82 -4.74 13.77
C HIS A 415 0.00 -4.24 12.59
N PHE A 416 0.77 -3.19 12.81
CA PHE A 416 1.66 -2.66 11.80
C PHE A 416 2.92 -2.06 12.41
N GLU A 417 3.94 -1.90 11.59
CA GLU A 417 5.26 -1.47 12.02
C GLU A 417 5.80 -0.37 11.10
N PHE A 418 6.64 0.49 11.66
CA PHE A 418 7.37 1.49 10.89
C PHE A 418 8.81 1.59 11.40
N SER A 419 9.75 1.86 10.51
CA SER A 419 11.16 2.04 10.87
C SER A 419 11.62 3.46 10.59
N LEU A 420 12.29 4.06 11.57
CA LEU A 420 12.94 5.37 11.44
C LEU A 420 14.32 5.27 10.75
N ARG A 421 14.73 4.06 10.32
CA ARG A 421 15.99 3.86 9.58
C ARG A 421 15.86 4.43 8.20
N GLY A 422 16.39 5.58 7.97
CA GLY A 422 16.63 6.19 6.68
C GLY A 422 15.67 5.83 5.53
N GLY A 423 15.18 6.82 4.87
CA GLY A 423 14.36 6.77 3.69
C GLY A 423 14.10 8.20 3.28
N PHE A 424 13.63 8.44 2.06
CA PHE A 424 13.46 9.77 1.50
C PHE A 424 12.63 10.74 2.36
N HIS A 425 11.82 10.19 3.27
CA HIS A 425 10.89 10.95 4.11
C HIS A 425 10.92 10.52 5.58
N ALA A 426 11.78 9.56 5.95
CA ALA A 426 11.92 9.19 7.34
C ALA A 426 12.90 10.14 8.04
N PRO A 427 12.60 10.59 9.27
CA PRO A 427 13.55 11.36 10.06
C PRO A 427 14.86 10.59 10.16
N ASP A 428 15.99 11.26 9.98
CA ASP A 428 17.29 10.63 10.23
C ASP A 428 17.33 10.21 11.71
N ALA A 429 17.39 8.91 11.96
CA ALA A 429 17.43 8.36 13.32
C ALA A 429 18.59 8.95 14.14
N ARG A 430 19.69 9.36 13.50
CA ARG A 430 20.82 10.02 14.15
C ARG A 430 20.46 11.38 14.75
N VAL A 431 19.50 12.11 14.17
CA VAL A 431 19.05 13.41 14.69
C VAL A 431 18.26 13.25 15.98
N LEU A 432 17.59 12.10 16.15
CA LEU A 432 16.89 11.75 17.40
C LEU A 432 17.81 11.05 18.43
N ASP A 433 19.12 11.01 18.16
CA ASP A 433 20.11 10.25 18.95
C ASP A 433 19.78 8.76 19.08
N LEU A 434 19.13 8.20 18.07
CA LEU A 434 18.77 6.78 18.04
C LEU A 434 19.87 5.97 17.38
N GLY A 435 20.30 4.91 18.04
CA GLY A 435 21.16 3.91 17.42
C GLY A 435 20.42 3.12 16.35
N TRP A 436 21.13 2.64 15.33
CA TRP A 436 20.56 1.86 14.21
C TRP A 436 19.63 0.70 14.65
N ARG A 437 19.87 0.14 15.83
CA ARG A 437 19.07 -0.97 16.40
C ARG A 437 17.88 -0.51 17.25
N SER A 438 17.64 0.79 17.36
CA SER A 438 16.61 1.39 18.25
C SER A 438 15.62 2.26 17.47
N CYS A 439 15.43 1.98 16.19
CA CYS A 439 14.72 2.84 15.24
C CYS A 439 13.33 2.34 14.85
N ASP A 440 12.86 1.23 15.41
CA ASP A 440 11.58 0.65 15.02
C ASP A 440 10.46 1.06 15.99
N LEU A 441 9.26 1.17 15.46
CA LEU A 441 8.03 1.24 16.24
C LEU A 441 7.06 0.13 15.79
N ALA A 442 6.19 -0.28 16.70
CA ALA A 442 5.12 -1.24 16.46
C ALA A 442 3.81 -0.69 16.98
N VAL A 443 2.73 -0.95 16.27
CA VAL A 443 1.39 -0.48 16.60
C VAL A 443 0.46 -1.66 16.83
N LEU A 444 -0.33 -1.57 17.92
CA LEU A 444 -1.48 -2.42 18.18
C LEU A 444 -2.73 -1.52 18.17
N ARG A 445 -3.61 -1.76 17.20
CA ARG A 445 -4.84 -1.00 17.00
C ARG A 445 -6.05 -1.91 17.20
N THR A 446 -6.83 -1.68 18.26
CA THR A 446 -8.11 -2.38 18.56
C THR A 446 -9.30 -1.50 18.17
N ASP A 447 -10.52 -1.95 18.42
CA ASP A 447 -11.73 -1.14 18.20
C ASP A 447 -11.76 0.11 19.07
N THR A 448 -11.16 0.07 20.24
CA THR A 448 -11.27 1.09 21.25
C THR A 448 -10.01 1.86 21.55
N HIS A 449 -8.85 1.27 21.34
CA HIS A 449 -7.57 1.89 21.68
C HIS A 449 -6.51 1.62 20.61
N LYS A 450 -5.56 2.53 20.51
CA LYS A 450 -4.33 2.34 19.75
C LYS A 450 -3.13 2.55 20.67
N TYR A 451 -2.23 1.60 20.68
CA TYR A 451 -0.96 1.64 21.38
C TYR A 451 0.19 1.66 20.40
N VAL A 452 1.11 2.62 20.58
CA VAL A 452 2.33 2.72 19.78
C VAL A 452 3.53 2.49 20.68
N HIS A 453 4.27 1.43 20.41
CA HIS A 453 5.51 1.11 21.09
C HIS A 453 6.70 1.56 20.26
N PHE A 454 7.52 2.44 20.80
CA PHE A 454 8.81 2.81 20.22
C PHE A 454 9.92 2.06 20.94
N GLN A 455 10.94 1.59 20.22
CA GLN A 455 12.07 0.92 20.86
C GLN A 455 12.84 1.81 21.83
N ALA A 456 12.95 3.11 21.56
CA ALA A 456 13.77 4.03 22.35
C ALA A 456 13.15 5.43 22.57
N LEU A 457 11.87 5.63 22.20
CA LEU A 457 11.12 6.84 22.49
C LEU A 457 9.94 6.50 23.40
N PRO A 458 9.30 7.50 24.07
CA PRO A 458 8.11 7.26 24.87
C PRO A 458 7.01 6.57 24.05
N PRO A 459 6.19 5.68 24.65
CA PRO A 459 5.03 5.12 23.97
C PRO A 459 3.93 6.17 23.80
N LEU A 460 2.97 5.89 22.92
CA LEU A 460 1.72 6.63 22.77
C LEU A 460 0.52 5.72 23.02
N LEU A 461 -0.56 6.29 23.55
CA LEU A 461 -1.84 5.62 23.74
C LEU A 461 -2.98 6.55 23.35
N PHE A 462 -3.86 6.10 22.44
CA PHE A 462 -5.05 6.83 22.03
C PHE A 462 -6.31 6.05 22.41
N ASP A 463 -7.32 6.75 22.94
CA ASP A 463 -8.68 6.21 23.13
C ASP A 463 -9.52 6.57 21.90
N LEU A 464 -9.69 5.61 21.00
CA LEU A 464 -10.35 5.82 19.71
C LEU A 464 -11.87 6.01 19.81
N ARG A 465 -12.47 5.81 20.99
CA ARG A 465 -13.91 6.07 21.24
C ARG A 465 -14.17 7.57 21.35
N ASP A 466 -13.28 8.28 22.04
CA ASP A 466 -13.39 9.71 22.32
C ASP A 466 -12.54 10.53 21.36
N ASP A 467 -11.45 9.94 20.84
CA ASP A 467 -10.49 10.57 19.93
C ASP A 467 -10.19 9.62 18.73
N PRO A 468 -11.16 9.43 17.83
CA PRO A 468 -10.97 8.58 16.64
C PRO A 468 -9.91 9.10 15.67
N HIS A 469 -9.45 10.34 15.89
CA HIS A 469 -8.48 11.04 15.07
C HIS A 469 -7.06 11.07 15.65
N GLU A 470 -6.81 10.40 16.80
CA GLU A 470 -5.45 10.21 17.33
C GLU A 470 -4.71 11.52 17.68
N LEU A 471 -5.44 12.54 18.18
CA LEU A 471 -4.89 13.85 18.54
C LEU A 471 -4.35 13.89 19.96
N LEU A 472 -4.91 13.09 20.88
CA LEU A 472 -4.68 13.17 22.32
C LEU A 472 -3.94 11.95 22.86
N ASP A 473 -2.64 12.09 23.14
CA ASP A 473 -1.87 11.06 23.83
C ASP A 473 -2.30 10.90 25.29
N ARG A 474 -2.75 9.68 25.66
CA ARG A 474 -3.13 9.27 27.00
C ARG A 474 -2.06 8.44 27.73
N SER A 475 -0.90 8.23 27.12
CA SER A 475 0.14 7.35 27.69
C SER A 475 0.67 7.82 29.06
N ARG A 476 0.56 9.12 29.35
CA ARG A 476 0.99 9.73 30.61
C ARG A 476 -0.16 9.99 31.61
N ASP A 477 -1.38 9.69 31.25
CA ASP A 477 -2.54 9.82 32.11
C ASP A 477 -2.55 8.67 33.13
N PRO A 478 -2.45 8.93 34.46
CA PRO A 478 -2.48 7.88 35.48
C PRO A 478 -3.74 7.02 35.41
N ALA A 479 -4.88 7.58 34.97
CA ALA A 479 -6.13 6.84 34.83
C ALA A 479 -6.06 5.79 33.70
N CYS A 480 -5.17 5.97 32.73
CA CYS A 480 -4.97 5.07 31.61
C CYS A 480 -3.83 4.05 31.82
N ALA A 481 -3.13 4.06 32.96
CA ALA A 481 -1.97 3.20 33.21
C ALA A 481 -2.30 1.69 33.10
N GLY A 482 -3.49 1.26 33.54
CA GLY A 482 -3.96 -0.12 33.43
C GLY A 482 -4.16 -0.54 31.95
N ILE A 483 -4.77 0.33 31.14
CA ILE A 483 -5.00 0.10 29.71
C ILE A 483 -3.66 0.08 28.95
N LEU A 484 -2.75 1.00 29.27
CA LEU A 484 -1.42 1.04 28.67
C LEU A 484 -0.67 -0.28 28.89
N LEU A 485 -0.70 -0.81 30.14
CA LEU A 485 -0.09 -2.09 30.48
C LEU A 485 -0.76 -3.25 29.74
N GLU A 486 -2.09 -3.30 29.70
CA GLU A 486 -2.84 -4.33 28.97
C GLU A 486 -2.48 -4.35 27.48
N MET A 487 -2.47 -3.19 26.83
CA MET A 487 -2.13 -3.08 25.40
C MET A 487 -0.69 -3.50 25.12
N ALA A 488 0.25 -3.14 26.00
CA ALA A 488 1.65 -3.57 25.89
C ALA A 488 1.78 -5.09 26.06
N GLN A 489 1.07 -5.71 27.01
CA GLN A 489 1.06 -7.17 27.18
C GLN A 489 0.41 -7.89 26.00
N ARG A 490 -0.69 -7.36 25.44
CA ARG A 490 -1.32 -7.91 24.23
C ARG A 490 -0.36 -7.87 23.04
N MET A 491 0.34 -6.75 22.83
CA MET A 491 1.35 -6.63 21.78
C MET A 491 2.49 -7.64 21.97
N LEU A 492 3.00 -7.79 23.19
CA LEU A 492 4.07 -8.75 23.48
C LEU A 492 3.59 -10.19 23.21
N SER A 493 2.42 -10.57 23.70
CA SER A 493 1.84 -11.90 23.47
C SER A 493 1.63 -12.18 21.98
N TRP A 494 1.12 -11.17 21.23
CA TRP A 494 0.94 -11.28 19.79
C TRP A 494 2.29 -11.47 19.07
N ARG A 495 3.32 -10.69 19.42
CA ARG A 495 4.67 -10.83 18.84
C ARG A 495 5.28 -12.21 19.13
N MET A 496 5.07 -12.76 20.34
CA MET A 496 5.52 -14.11 20.68
C MET A 496 4.78 -15.18 19.88
N HIS A 497 3.46 -15.00 19.67
CA HIS A 497 2.63 -15.92 18.89
C HIS A 497 3.04 -15.95 17.40
N HIS A 498 3.38 -14.78 16.83
CA HIS A 498 3.75 -14.63 15.42
C HIS A 498 5.28 -14.57 15.20
N ALA A 499 6.10 -14.88 16.21
CA ALA A 499 7.52 -15.00 16.00
C ALA A 499 7.81 -16.04 14.89
N GLU A 500 8.90 -15.82 14.16
CA GLU A 500 9.31 -16.65 13.03
C GLU A 500 9.22 -18.15 13.35
N ARG A 501 8.61 -18.94 12.46
CA ARG A 501 8.20 -20.34 12.70
C ARG A 501 8.77 -21.34 11.70
N GLU A 502 9.83 -21.02 10.97
CA GLU A 502 10.33 -21.81 9.84
C GLU A 502 10.53 -23.30 10.20
N LEU A 503 11.09 -23.58 11.38
CA LEU A 503 11.41 -24.94 11.81
C LEU A 503 10.73 -25.39 13.12
N VAL A 504 9.90 -24.54 13.74
CA VAL A 504 9.35 -24.83 15.08
C VAL A 504 8.38 -26.02 15.12
N ASN A 505 7.86 -26.43 13.98
CA ASN A 505 6.97 -27.57 13.83
C ASN A 505 7.69 -28.89 13.51
N LEU A 506 9.03 -28.88 13.53
CA LEU A 506 9.86 -30.06 13.22
C LEU A 506 10.67 -30.49 14.43
N SER A 507 10.85 -31.79 14.59
CA SER A 507 11.75 -32.37 15.57
C SER A 507 12.64 -33.43 14.91
N ALA A 508 13.94 -33.40 15.23
CA ALA A 508 14.83 -34.47 14.84
C ALA A 508 14.63 -35.70 15.76
N SER A 509 14.49 -36.86 15.16
CA SER A 509 14.33 -38.13 15.87
C SER A 509 15.29 -39.17 15.27
N PRO A 510 15.48 -40.34 15.94
CA PRO A 510 16.25 -41.45 15.35
C PRO A 510 15.70 -41.95 14.00
N ALA A 511 14.41 -41.66 13.70
CA ALA A 511 13.77 -41.99 12.43
C ALA A 511 13.86 -40.86 11.38
N GLY A 512 14.52 -39.74 11.69
CA GLY A 512 14.63 -38.57 10.85
C GLY A 512 13.80 -37.39 11.39
N LEU A 513 13.54 -36.39 10.54
CA LEU A 513 12.71 -35.25 10.88
C LEU A 513 11.22 -35.65 10.92
N VAL A 514 10.54 -35.33 11.99
CA VAL A 514 9.10 -35.55 12.19
C VAL A 514 8.39 -34.24 12.46
N ALA A 515 7.17 -34.09 11.93
CA ALA A 515 6.30 -32.99 12.29
C ALA A 515 5.79 -33.17 13.72
N ILE A 516 5.75 -32.09 14.52
CA ILE A 516 5.31 -32.10 15.93
C ILE A 516 4.01 -31.31 16.15
N ALA A 517 3.41 -30.75 15.09
CA ALA A 517 2.11 -30.08 15.12
C ALA A 517 1.37 -30.30 13.80
#